data_9d73f7719162d50e43c2d33d99fc9654
#
_entry.id   9d73f7719162d50e43c2d33d99fc9654
#
_cell.length_a   1.000
_cell.length_b   1.000
_cell.length_c   1.000
_cell.angle_alpha   90.00
_cell.angle_beta   90.00
_cell.angle_gamma   90.00
#
_symmetry.space_group_name_H-M   'P 1'
#
loop_
_entity.id
_entity.type
_entity.pdbx_description
1 polymer ?
#
loop_
_entity_poly.entity_id
_entity_poly.type
_entity_poly.pdbx_seq_one_letter_code
_entity_poly.pdbx_strand_id
1 'polypeptide(L)'
;MPDCVKEHVFALDARWCDELEEALFSDPVPNLYSIEHYLACPLPVRSPRIPLHYYQGFVGCERDGQLCCVLLLGSNVVPVRLCGAAVEHAEHDVDSHRAEAVDAPTPDTPALDTAALDTAALDATALAHREALAQLLLQVGSRLDSMFGESAFVMPLWMRMQELCEQTRGGKSPLLQMLHPSLRDGCNHRARVLSERPNQPLLYLPPEKDLARFYETELPELPAHLPAPLKPVPIKPVPIKPRPLKPGESPAGAFQLGGEPAGYARLATSADLGELLPAAAAMFTEEVGFDPIARYGDGYAARLRTLIAGQRSAIVTDVNGRVIFKTDAGIVNLDAAQVQGVWLHPDYRGYGLAKPFFAAAAQVLQHRYPHLSLYVNDYNAPALAMYRGTGWEQIGQFSTIIFER
;
A
#
# COMPACT_ATOMS: atom_id res chain seq x y z
N MET A 1 -43.55 4.74 -4.45
CA MET A 1 -42.28 4.05 -4.64
C MET A 1 -41.23 5.14 -4.68
N PRO A 2 -40.30 5.23 -3.75
CA PRO A 2 -39.25 6.22 -3.86
C PRO A 2 -38.40 5.87 -5.06
N ASP A 3 -38.07 6.86 -5.87
CA ASP A 3 -37.18 6.76 -7.02
C ASP A 3 -35.88 6.10 -6.58
N CYS A 4 -35.61 4.92 -7.12
CA CYS A 4 -34.36 4.22 -6.96
C CYS A 4 -33.31 5.08 -7.67
N VAL A 5 -32.57 5.90 -6.92
CA VAL A 5 -31.41 6.62 -7.42
C VAL A 5 -30.46 5.58 -7.96
N LYS A 6 -30.38 5.49 -9.27
CA LYS A 6 -29.37 4.68 -9.94
C LYS A 6 -28.04 5.36 -9.69
N GLU A 7 -27.40 4.97 -8.61
CA GLU A 7 -26.03 5.38 -8.35
C GLU A 7 -25.14 4.78 -9.43
N HIS A 8 -24.62 5.63 -10.28
CA HIS A 8 -23.79 5.23 -11.39
C HIS A 8 -22.35 5.35 -10.99
N VAL A 9 -21.65 4.22 -10.94
CA VAL A 9 -20.19 4.21 -11.02
C VAL A 9 -19.81 4.64 -12.44
N PHE A 10 -18.90 5.59 -12.56
CA PHE A 10 -18.42 6.12 -13.83
C PHE A 10 -16.90 6.26 -13.86
N ALA A 11 -16.32 6.26 -15.05
CA ALA A 11 -14.91 6.59 -15.22
C ALA A 11 -14.70 8.10 -15.08
N LEU A 12 -13.74 8.50 -14.26
CA LEU A 12 -13.39 9.90 -14.07
C LEU A 12 -12.77 10.46 -15.35
N ASP A 13 -13.06 11.73 -15.63
CA ASP A 13 -12.48 12.51 -16.72
C ASP A 13 -11.96 13.87 -16.20
N ALA A 14 -11.47 14.70 -17.09
CA ALA A 14 -10.85 15.99 -16.75
C ALA A 14 -11.72 16.92 -15.89
N ARG A 15 -13.03 16.73 -15.83
CA ARG A 15 -13.91 17.52 -14.96
C ARG A 15 -13.66 17.28 -13.47
N TRP A 16 -13.08 16.14 -13.13
CA TRP A 16 -12.82 15.70 -11.76
C TRP A 16 -11.33 15.86 -11.36
N CYS A 17 -10.52 16.51 -12.19
CA CYS A 17 -9.09 16.67 -11.91
C CYS A 17 -8.83 17.35 -10.56
N ASP A 18 -9.47 18.50 -10.33
CA ASP A 18 -9.22 19.30 -9.14
C ASP A 18 -9.60 18.55 -7.86
N GLU A 19 -10.77 17.88 -7.84
CA GLU A 19 -11.22 17.10 -6.69
C GLU A 19 -10.37 15.86 -6.46
N LEU A 20 -9.96 15.18 -7.54
CA LEU A 20 -9.09 14.01 -7.43
C LEU A 20 -7.69 14.41 -6.95
N GLU A 21 -7.13 15.51 -7.46
CA GLU A 21 -5.83 16.02 -7.00
C GLU A 21 -5.89 16.42 -5.54
N GLU A 22 -6.92 17.15 -5.11
CA GLU A 22 -7.11 17.47 -3.71
C GLU A 22 -7.14 16.22 -2.84
N ALA A 23 -7.92 15.21 -3.23
CA ALA A 23 -8.01 13.95 -2.49
C ALA A 23 -6.67 13.20 -2.43
N LEU A 24 -5.94 13.13 -3.55
CA LEU A 24 -4.68 12.40 -3.62
C LEU A 24 -3.57 13.07 -2.81
N PHE A 25 -3.44 14.40 -2.92
CA PHE A 25 -2.28 15.12 -2.39
C PHE A 25 -2.48 15.74 -1.00
N SER A 26 -3.71 15.81 -0.48
CA SER A 26 -3.97 16.22 0.90
C SER A 26 -3.52 15.19 1.93
N ASP A 27 -3.60 13.90 1.60
CA ASP A 27 -3.10 12.80 2.42
C ASP A 27 -2.31 11.81 1.55
N PRO A 28 -1.06 12.14 1.20
CA PRO A 28 -0.32 11.42 0.17
C PRO A 28 0.12 10.01 0.60
N VAL A 29 0.26 9.75 1.91
CA VAL A 29 0.80 8.46 2.39
C VAL A 29 -0.15 7.29 2.09
N PRO A 30 -1.43 7.29 2.47
CA PRO A 30 -2.34 6.21 2.10
C PRO A 30 -2.66 6.18 0.61
N ASN A 31 -2.55 7.30 -0.10
CA ASN A 31 -2.85 7.43 -1.52
C ASN A 31 -1.63 7.20 -2.45
N LEU A 32 -0.47 6.84 -1.91
CA LEU A 32 0.80 6.84 -2.63
C LEU A 32 0.76 6.02 -3.94
N TYR A 33 0.14 4.85 -3.94
CA TYR A 33 -0.02 4.01 -5.13
C TYR A 33 -0.87 4.70 -6.21
N SER A 34 -1.97 5.31 -5.79
CA SER A 34 -2.87 6.04 -6.69
C SER A 34 -2.22 7.29 -7.25
N ILE A 35 -1.39 7.99 -6.46
CA ILE A 35 -0.59 9.15 -6.90
C ILE A 35 0.43 8.73 -7.97
N GLU A 36 1.21 7.65 -7.74
CA GLU A 36 2.18 7.16 -8.73
C GLU A 36 1.49 6.86 -10.07
N HIS A 37 0.30 6.24 -10.00
CA HIS A 37 -0.49 5.96 -11.20
C HIS A 37 -1.01 7.24 -11.87
N TYR A 38 -1.56 8.18 -11.09
CA TYR A 38 -2.09 9.45 -11.61
C TYR A 38 -1.02 10.27 -12.34
N LEU A 39 0.17 10.38 -11.77
CA LEU A 39 1.31 11.08 -12.36
C LEU A 39 1.80 10.42 -13.66
N ALA A 40 1.70 9.10 -13.76
CA ALA A 40 2.07 8.35 -14.95
C ALA A 40 0.98 8.37 -16.04
N CYS A 41 -0.29 8.45 -15.65
CA CYS A 41 -1.45 8.36 -16.54
C CYS A 41 -2.57 9.29 -16.05
N PRO A 42 -2.52 10.58 -16.43
CA PRO A 42 -3.55 11.56 -16.04
C PRO A 42 -4.95 11.20 -16.54
N LEU A 43 -5.98 11.82 -15.95
CA LEU A 43 -7.36 11.59 -16.36
C LEU A 43 -7.60 11.91 -17.86
N PRO A 44 -8.44 11.11 -18.54
CA PRO A 44 -8.79 11.40 -19.92
C PRO A 44 -9.62 12.69 -20.03
N VAL A 45 -9.50 13.39 -21.16
CA VAL A 45 -10.27 14.64 -21.41
C VAL A 45 -11.78 14.42 -21.34
N ARG A 46 -12.23 13.24 -21.69
CA ARG A 46 -13.66 12.80 -21.63
C ARG A 46 -13.74 11.37 -21.14
N SER A 47 -14.80 11.05 -20.42
CA SER A 47 -15.07 9.69 -19.99
C SER A 47 -15.03 8.73 -21.17
N PRO A 48 -14.29 7.60 -21.05
CA PRO A 48 -14.16 6.63 -22.12
C PRO A 48 -15.50 5.96 -22.41
N ARG A 49 -15.78 5.72 -23.70
CA ARG A 49 -17.02 5.05 -24.18
C ARG A 49 -16.86 3.53 -24.22
N ILE A 50 -16.23 2.96 -23.20
CA ILE A 50 -16.07 1.50 -23.06
C ILE A 50 -16.80 1.02 -21.80
N PRO A 51 -17.27 -0.22 -21.73
CA PRO A 51 -17.81 -0.76 -20.49
C PRO A 51 -16.79 -0.69 -19.37
N LEU A 52 -17.22 -0.25 -18.18
CA LEU A 52 -16.32 0.00 -17.03
C LEU A 52 -15.47 -1.23 -16.64
N HIS A 53 -16.00 -2.42 -16.78
CA HIS A 53 -15.24 -3.64 -16.49
C HIS A 53 -14.06 -3.91 -17.46
N TYR A 54 -13.94 -3.16 -18.57
CA TYR A 54 -12.75 -3.14 -19.43
C TYR A 54 -11.88 -1.92 -19.21
N TYR A 55 -12.36 -0.96 -18.43
CA TYR A 55 -11.63 0.28 -18.16
C TYR A 55 -10.48 0.02 -17.19
N GLN A 56 -9.41 0.80 -17.33
CA GLN A 56 -8.29 0.90 -16.39
C GLN A 56 -8.04 2.38 -16.11
N GLY A 57 -8.06 2.75 -14.85
CA GLY A 57 -7.93 4.13 -14.39
C GLY A 57 -8.90 4.43 -13.25
N PHE A 58 -9.12 5.69 -12.97
CA PHE A 58 -9.97 6.10 -11.87
C PHE A 58 -11.45 6.01 -12.20
N VAL A 59 -12.19 5.33 -11.33
CA VAL A 59 -13.66 5.26 -11.36
C VAL A 59 -14.19 5.83 -10.04
N GLY A 60 -15.36 6.43 -10.08
CA GLY A 60 -15.95 7.05 -8.89
C GLY A 60 -17.46 6.99 -8.86
N CYS A 61 -17.99 7.37 -7.72
CA CYS A 61 -19.41 7.66 -7.49
C CYS A 61 -19.54 9.14 -7.10
N GLU A 62 -20.61 9.76 -7.57
CA GLU A 62 -20.95 11.16 -7.32
C GLU A 62 -22.20 11.25 -6.49
N ARG A 63 -22.23 12.22 -5.60
CA ARG A 63 -23.43 12.64 -4.87
C ARG A 63 -23.48 14.17 -4.82
N ASP A 64 -24.60 14.74 -5.25
CA ASP A 64 -24.84 16.20 -5.21
C ASP A 64 -23.71 17.02 -5.89
N GLY A 65 -23.13 16.47 -6.95
CA GLY A 65 -22.05 17.13 -7.71
C GLY A 65 -20.66 17.00 -7.07
N GLN A 66 -20.46 16.15 -6.07
CA GLN A 66 -19.17 15.91 -5.41
C GLN A 66 -18.80 14.42 -5.46
N LEU A 67 -17.52 14.12 -5.56
CA LEU A 67 -17.01 12.76 -5.45
C LEU A 67 -17.17 12.24 -4.01
N CYS A 68 -17.87 11.13 -3.86
CA CYS A 68 -18.07 10.49 -2.57
C CYS A 68 -17.34 9.14 -2.44
N CYS A 69 -16.84 8.60 -3.55
CA CYS A 69 -16.02 7.41 -3.57
C CYS A 69 -15.18 7.38 -4.85
N VAL A 70 -13.92 6.99 -4.73
CA VAL A 70 -13.02 6.83 -5.87
C VAL A 70 -12.20 5.56 -5.70
N LEU A 71 -12.08 4.79 -6.79
CA LEU A 71 -11.18 3.65 -6.92
C LEU A 71 -10.24 3.84 -8.09
N LEU A 72 -8.98 3.49 -7.92
CA LEU A 72 -8.11 3.15 -9.04
C LEU A 72 -8.42 1.70 -9.45
N LEU A 73 -8.92 1.52 -10.66
CA LEU A 73 -9.31 0.24 -11.24
C LEU A 73 -8.24 -0.22 -12.25
N GLY A 74 -7.62 -1.34 -11.97
CA GLY A 74 -6.62 -1.96 -12.82
C GLY A 74 -6.55 -3.46 -12.56
N SER A 75 -5.37 -4.07 -12.70
CA SER A 75 -5.13 -5.41 -12.14
C SER A 75 -5.11 -5.36 -10.61
N ASN A 76 -4.69 -4.24 -10.05
CA ASN A 76 -4.87 -3.91 -8.64
C ASN A 76 -6.03 -2.93 -8.50
N VAL A 77 -6.84 -3.13 -7.46
CA VAL A 77 -7.92 -2.21 -7.09
C VAL A 77 -7.52 -1.50 -5.81
N VAL A 78 -7.46 -0.16 -5.87
CA VAL A 78 -6.99 0.65 -4.75
C VAL A 78 -7.97 1.78 -4.49
N PRO A 79 -8.61 1.86 -3.30
CA PRO A 79 -9.43 2.99 -2.93
C PRO A 79 -8.58 4.25 -2.78
N VAL A 80 -9.12 5.40 -3.16
CA VAL A 80 -8.56 6.72 -2.89
C VAL A 80 -9.24 7.27 -1.65
N ARG A 81 -8.44 7.67 -0.66
CA ARG A 81 -8.96 8.34 0.53
C ARG A 81 -9.35 9.76 0.17
N LEU A 82 -10.65 10.07 0.32
CA LEU A 82 -11.19 11.41 0.09
C LEU A 82 -11.10 12.27 1.36
N CYS A 83 -10.84 13.56 1.19
CA CYS A 83 -10.85 14.53 2.29
C CYS A 83 -12.26 14.68 2.85
N GLY A 84 -12.39 14.71 4.17
CA GLY A 84 -13.66 14.91 4.86
C GLY A 84 -14.43 13.65 5.26
N ALA A 85 -14.00 12.45 4.83
CA ALA A 85 -14.45 11.22 5.47
C ALA A 85 -13.76 11.10 6.83
N ALA A 86 -14.38 11.63 7.86
CA ALA A 86 -13.95 11.43 9.25
C ALA A 86 -13.98 9.92 9.53
N VAL A 87 -12.81 9.29 9.49
CA VAL A 87 -12.64 7.98 10.11
C VAL A 87 -12.67 8.26 11.61
N GLU A 88 -13.82 8.06 12.23
CA GLU A 88 -13.87 7.91 13.68
C GLU A 88 -12.87 6.79 14.02
N HIS A 89 -11.76 7.18 14.59
CA HIS A 89 -10.87 6.25 15.26
C HIS A 89 -11.66 5.64 16.40
N ALA A 90 -12.15 4.42 16.21
CA ALA A 90 -12.56 3.58 17.33
C ALA A 90 -11.27 3.35 18.13
N GLU A 91 -11.08 4.16 19.15
CA GLU A 91 -10.11 3.93 20.20
C GLU A 91 -10.49 2.59 20.84
N HIS A 92 -9.80 1.53 20.43
CA HIS A 92 -9.77 0.31 21.21
C HIS A 92 -8.93 0.60 22.45
N ASP A 93 -9.64 1.03 23.46
CA ASP A 93 -9.20 1.14 24.85
C ASP A 93 -8.81 -0.27 25.36
N VAL A 94 -7.54 -0.60 25.29
CA VAL A 94 -6.94 -1.75 25.97
C VAL A 94 -6.17 -1.21 27.16
N ASP A 95 -6.90 -0.81 28.19
CA ASP A 95 -6.47 -0.95 29.58
C ASP A 95 -7.58 -0.41 30.54
N SER A 96 -8.32 -1.30 31.15
CA SER A 96 -8.89 -1.02 32.47
C SER A 96 -9.30 -2.29 33.19
N HIS A 97 -8.34 -2.93 33.81
CA HIS A 97 -8.60 -3.63 35.05
C HIS A 97 -8.12 -2.74 36.20
N ARG A 98 -9.02 -1.89 36.68
CA ARG A 98 -9.05 -1.49 38.09
C ARG A 98 -10.45 -1.05 38.48
N ALA A 99 -11.06 -1.85 39.31
CA ALA A 99 -12.30 -1.56 39.98
C ALA A 99 -12.16 -0.34 40.91
N GLU A 100 -13.17 0.54 40.94
CA GLU A 100 -13.85 0.88 42.19
C GLU A 100 -15.07 1.80 41.92
N ALA A 101 -16.04 1.69 42.77
CA ALA A 101 -17.46 1.93 42.74
C ALA A 101 -17.90 3.38 42.84
N VAL A 102 -19.23 3.53 42.55
CA VAL A 102 -20.26 4.45 43.16
C VAL A 102 -20.33 5.86 42.58
N ASP A 103 -21.34 6.20 41.80
CA ASP A 103 -22.60 6.85 42.12
C ASP A 103 -23.38 7.24 40.87
N ALA A 104 -24.63 6.86 40.80
CA ALA A 104 -25.62 7.43 39.89
C ALA A 104 -26.21 8.72 40.51
N PRO A 105 -26.62 9.71 39.68
CA PRO A 105 -28.04 9.98 39.64
C PRO A 105 -28.66 10.47 38.32
N THR A 106 -29.87 10.02 38.11
CA THR A 106 -31.11 10.67 37.60
C THR A 106 -31.20 11.20 36.16
N PRO A 107 -32.33 10.97 35.54
CA PRO A 107 -32.61 11.17 34.13
C PRO A 107 -33.26 12.54 33.86
N ASP A 108 -32.91 13.18 32.75
CA ASP A 108 -33.73 14.23 32.19
C ASP A 108 -33.73 14.23 30.66
N THR A 109 -34.91 14.04 30.14
CA THR A 109 -35.51 14.46 28.86
C THR A 109 -34.80 14.20 27.55
N PRO A 110 -35.42 13.50 26.57
CA PRO A 110 -34.86 13.21 25.27
C PRO A 110 -34.88 14.44 24.36
N ALA A 111 -33.72 14.96 24.05
CA ALA A 111 -33.54 15.79 22.86
C ALA A 111 -33.70 14.87 21.64
N LEU A 112 -34.63 15.17 20.75
CA LEU A 112 -34.80 14.50 19.46
C LEU A 112 -33.50 14.61 18.67
N ASP A 113 -32.91 13.45 18.44
CA ASP A 113 -31.60 13.27 17.86
C ASP A 113 -31.69 13.42 16.33
N THR A 114 -31.58 14.67 15.85
CA THR A 114 -31.45 14.96 14.42
C THR A 114 -30.15 14.40 13.84
N ALA A 115 -29.12 14.12 14.65
CA ALA A 115 -27.87 13.51 14.26
C ALA A 115 -28.02 12.03 13.86
N ALA A 116 -29.01 11.32 14.45
CA ALA A 116 -29.26 9.90 14.13
C ALA A 116 -29.88 9.69 12.74
N LEU A 117 -30.65 10.69 12.24
CA LEU A 117 -31.23 10.63 10.89
C LEU A 117 -30.20 10.91 9.80
N ASP A 118 -29.21 11.77 10.04
CA ASP A 118 -28.14 12.07 9.11
C ASP A 118 -27.15 10.90 9.02
N THR A 119 -26.82 10.24 10.12
CA THR A 119 -25.96 9.04 10.12
C THR A 119 -26.62 7.87 9.39
N ALA A 120 -27.92 7.63 9.56
CA ALA A 120 -28.63 6.56 8.85
C ALA A 120 -28.72 6.79 7.33
N ALA A 121 -28.83 8.05 6.88
CA ALA A 121 -28.82 8.40 5.47
C ALA A 121 -27.41 8.27 4.84
N LEU A 122 -26.37 8.65 5.59
CA LEU A 122 -24.97 8.44 5.21
C LEU A 122 -24.64 6.95 5.08
N ASP A 123 -25.10 6.11 6.00
CA ASP A 123 -24.91 4.66 5.96
C ASP A 123 -25.63 4.02 4.77
N ALA A 124 -26.84 4.44 4.43
CA ALA A 124 -27.59 3.89 3.29
C ALA A 124 -26.91 4.21 1.96
N THR A 125 -26.38 5.42 1.79
CA THR A 125 -25.67 5.83 0.56
C THR A 125 -24.32 5.12 0.43
N ALA A 126 -23.55 5.02 1.50
CA ALA A 126 -22.30 4.28 1.53
C ALA A 126 -22.53 2.79 1.19
N LEU A 127 -23.65 2.24 1.62
CA LEU A 127 -24.06 0.86 1.30
C LEU A 127 -24.38 0.69 -0.19
N ALA A 128 -25.07 1.64 -0.81
CA ALA A 128 -25.43 1.58 -2.22
C ALA A 128 -24.21 1.75 -3.14
N HIS A 129 -23.27 2.64 -2.81
CA HIS A 129 -22.01 2.76 -3.52
C HIS A 129 -21.18 1.46 -3.43
N ARG A 130 -21.13 0.86 -2.25
CA ARG A 130 -20.46 -0.43 -2.03
C ARG A 130 -21.07 -1.52 -2.87
N GLU A 131 -22.39 -1.57 -2.99
CA GLU A 131 -23.12 -2.51 -3.86
C GLU A 131 -22.71 -2.35 -5.33
N ALA A 132 -22.75 -1.13 -5.84
CA ALA A 132 -22.42 -0.84 -7.24
C ALA A 132 -20.97 -1.17 -7.58
N LEU A 133 -20.04 -0.84 -6.65
CA LEU A 133 -18.63 -1.16 -6.81
C LEU A 133 -18.37 -2.67 -6.72
N ALA A 134 -19.00 -3.38 -5.79
CA ALA A 134 -18.87 -4.84 -5.69
C ALA A 134 -19.35 -5.53 -6.97
N GLN A 135 -20.47 -5.10 -7.55
CA GLN A 135 -20.98 -5.60 -8.82
C GLN A 135 -20.01 -5.32 -9.99
N LEU A 136 -19.42 -4.12 -10.06
CA LEU A 136 -18.41 -3.79 -11.05
C LEU A 136 -17.17 -4.70 -10.91
N LEU A 137 -16.63 -4.88 -9.70
CA LEU A 137 -15.44 -5.70 -9.47
C LEU A 137 -15.69 -7.18 -9.81
N LEU A 138 -16.87 -7.70 -9.52
CA LEU A 138 -17.26 -9.04 -9.95
C LEU A 138 -17.30 -9.19 -11.47
N GLN A 139 -17.66 -8.12 -12.23
CA GLN A 139 -17.59 -8.11 -13.68
C GLN A 139 -16.15 -8.05 -14.22
N VAL A 140 -15.25 -7.37 -13.52
CA VAL A 140 -13.79 -7.37 -13.84
C VAL A 140 -13.21 -8.79 -13.68
N GLY A 141 -13.62 -9.49 -12.62
CA GLY A 141 -13.41 -10.94 -12.44
C GLY A 141 -11.92 -11.33 -12.39
N SER A 142 -11.56 -12.33 -13.22
CA SER A 142 -10.21 -12.95 -13.21
C SER A 142 -9.05 -12.03 -13.65
N ARG A 143 -9.32 -10.78 -14.01
CA ARG A 143 -8.27 -9.80 -14.32
C ARG A 143 -7.72 -9.10 -13.08
N LEU A 144 -8.36 -9.30 -11.93
CA LEU A 144 -7.89 -8.76 -10.66
C LEU A 144 -6.74 -9.60 -10.11
N ASP A 145 -5.63 -8.94 -9.78
CA ASP A 145 -4.50 -9.53 -9.07
C ASP A 145 -4.64 -9.32 -7.58
N SER A 146 -5.04 -8.10 -7.18
CA SER A 146 -5.25 -7.77 -5.77
C SER A 146 -6.23 -6.62 -5.60
N MET A 147 -6.75 -6.52 -4.37
CA MET A 147 -7.42 -5.34 -3.84
C MET A 147 -6.74 -4.98 -2.53
N PHE A 148 -6.27 -3.74 -2.39
CA PHE A 148 -5.57 -3.30 -1.18
C PHE A 148 -5.78 -1.81 -0.91
N GLY A 149 -5.64 -1.43 0.36
CA GLY A 149 -5.81 -0.06 0.82
C GLY A 149 -6.39 0.00 2.22
N GLU A 150 -7.03 1.09 2.58
CA GLU A 150 -7.63 1.25 3.91
C GLU A 150 -8.61 0.12 4.25
N SER A 151 -8.41 -0.50 5.41
CA SER A 151 -9.20 -1.65 5.87
C SER A 151 -10.68 -1.33 5.98
N ALA A 152 -11.01 -0.13 6.45
CA ALA A 152 -12.39 0.36 6.58
C ALA A 152 -13.15 0.42 5.24
N PHE A 153 -12.42 0.49 4.12
CA PHE A 153 -13.00 0.45 2.77
C PHE A 153 -12.89 -0.95 2.15
N VAL A 154 -11.68 -1.53 2.17
CA VAL A 154 -11.38 -2.79 1.47
C VAL A 154 -12.20 -3.96 2.03
N MET A 155 -12.25 -4.10 3.36
CA MET A 155 -12.90 -5.26 3.97
C MET A 155 -14.41 -5.28 3.77
N PRO A 156 -15.16 -4.18 3.99
CA PRO A 156 -16.59 -4.18 3.70
C PRO A 156 -16.93 -4.40 2.23
N LEU A 157 -16.10 -3.89 1.31
CA LEU A 157 -16.27 -4.12 -0.13
C LEU A 157 -16.05 -5.59 -0.48
N TRP A 158 -14.98 -6.19 0.06
CA TRP A 158 -14.69 -7.61 -0.12
C TRP A 158 -15.79 -8.52 0.43
N MET A 159 -16.26 -8.25 1.65
CA MET A 159 -17.39 -9.00 2.24
C MET A 159 -18.63 -8.92 1.36
N ARG A 160 -18.93 -7.74 0.81
CA ARG A 160 -20.06 -7.57 -0.09
C ARG A 160 -19.91 -8.35 -1.39
N MET A 161 -18.73 -8.40 -1.97
CA MET A 161 -18.44 -9.24 -3.14
C MET A 161 -18.68 -10.73 -2.83
N GLN A 162 -18.27 -11.20 -1.66
CA GLN A 162 -18.49 -12.60 -1.22
C GLN A 162 -19.99 -12.90 -1.09
N GLU A 163 -20.76 -12.04 -0.42
CA GLU A 163 -22.21 -12.18 -0.26
C GLU A 163 -22.93 -12.26 -1.61
N LEU A 164 -22.57 -11.39 -2.57
CA LEU A 164 -23.15 -11.41 -3.92
C LEU A 164 -22.84 -12.72 -4.66
N CYS A 165 -21.62 -13.26 -4.51
CA CYS A 165 -21.25 -14.56 -5.05
C CYS A 165 -22.11 -15.70 -4.44
N GLU A 166 -22.35 -15.68 -3.14
CA GLU A 166 -23.17 -16.68 -2.45
C GLU A 166 -24.64 -16.59 -2.85
N GLN A 167 -25.20 -15.39 -2.95
CA GLN A 167 -26.57 -15.17 -3.42
C GLN A 167 -26.80 -15.70 -4.83
N THR A 168 -25.80 -15.57 -5.71
CA THR A 168 -25.84 -16.09 -7.08
C THR A 168 -25.85 -17.62 -7.11
N ARG A 169 -25.10 -18.28 -6.23
CA ARG A 169 -25.04 -19.76 -6.09
C ARG A 169 -26.35 -20.34 -5.58
N GLY A 170 -27.03 -19.65 -4.69
CA GLY A 170 -28.32 -20.08 -4.15
C GLY A 170 -29.50 -19.97 -5.11
N GLY A 171 -29.28 -19.57 -6.37
CA GLY A 171 -30.34 -19.36 -7.36
C GLY A 171 -31.28 -18.20 -7.02
N LYS A 172 -30.92 -17.36 -6.06
CA LYS A 172 -31.78 -16.34 -5.47
C LYS A 172 -31.84 -15.00 -6.26
N SER A 173 -31.01 -14.81 -7.27
CA SER A 173 -31.02 -13.57 -8.08
C SER A 173 -30.96 -13.84 -9.58
N PRO A 174 -32.12 -13.77 -10.27
CA PRO A 174 -32.19 -13.86 -11.74
C PRO A 174 -31.40 -12.74 -12.45
N LEU A 175 -31.27 -11.55 -11.83
CA LEU A 175 -30.57 -10.39 -12.37
C LEU A 175 -29.06 -10.62 -12.52
N LEU A 176 -28.42 -11.26 -11.55
CA LEU A 176 -26.99 -11.60 -11.60
C LEU A 176 -26.69 -12.68 -12.66
N GLN A 177 -27.63 -13.62 -12.88
CA GLN A 177 -27.53 -14.63 -13.93
C GLN A 177 -27.68 -14.03 -15.33
N MET A 178 -28.42 -12.94 -15.50
CA MET A 178 -28.53 -12.21 -16.76
C MET A 178 -27.33 -11.33 -17.07
N LEU A 179 -26.65 -10.82 -16.05
CA LEU A 179 -25.52 -9.89 -16.23
C LEU A 179 -24.20 -10.59 -16.59
N HIS A 180 -24.06 -11.89 -16.34
CA HIS A 180 -22.83 -12.62 -16.66
C HIS A 180 -23.09 -14.03 -17.17
N PRO A 181 -22.87 -14.30 -18.48
CA PRO A 181 -22.99 -15.65 -19.05
C PRO A 181 -22.05 -16.68 -18.40
N SER A 182 -20.87 -16.26 -17.93
CA SER A 182 -19.90 -17.11 -17.22
C SER A 182 -20.33 -17.52 -15.80
N LEU A 183 -21.33 -16.86 -15.23
CA LEU A 183 -21.96 -17.27 -13.96
C LEU A 183 -23.04 -18.36 -14.16
N ARG A 184 -23.44 -18.62 -15.43
CA ARG A 184 -24.39 -19.67 -15.77
C ARG A 184 -23.83 -21.09 -15.67
N ASP A 185 -22.52 -21.26 -15.87
CA ASP A 185 -21.85 -22.56 -15.85
C ASP A 185 -21.31 -22.88 -14.44
N GLY A 186 -22.19 -22.82 -13.43
CA GLY A 186 -21.92 -23.25 -12.06
C GLY A 186 -20.56 -22.82 -11.55
N CYS A 187 -20.44 -21.56 -11.17
CA CYS A 187 -19.30 -20.85 -10.59
C CYS A 187 -18.10 -21.72 -10.15
N ASN A 188 -17.34 -22.24 -11.08
CA ASN A 188 -16.00 -22.77 -10.82
C ASN A 188 -14.92 -21.68 -10.89
N HIS A 189 -15.27 -20.47 -11.27
CA HIS A 189 -14.42 -19.30 -11.20
C HIS A 189 -14.77 -18.47 -9.97
N ARG A 190 -14.53 -19.05 -8.79
CA ARG A 190 -14.08 -18.23 -7.68
C ARG A 190 -12.90 -17.44 -8.25
N ALA A 191 -12.88 -16.11 -8.13
CA ALA A 191 -11.60 -15.46 -7.94
C ALA A 191 -11.02 -16.19 -6.73
N ARG A 192 -10.18 -17.20 -6.98
CA ARG A 192 -9.59 -17.99 -5.90
C ARG A 192 -8.75 -17.02 -5.14
N VAL A 193 -9.06 -16.82 -3.88
CA VAL A 193 -8.28 -15.98 -3.01
C VAL A 193 -7.05 -16.75 -2.64
N LEU A 194 -5.92 -16.24 -3.07
CA LEU A 194 -4.62 -16.79 -2.71
C LEU A 194 -4.28 -16.43 -1.26
N SER A 195 -4.61 -15.20 -0.84
CA SER A 195 -4.33 -14.73 0.52
C SER A 195 -5.26 -13.58 0.90
N GLU A 196 -5.76 -13.63 2.13
CA GLU A 196 -6.44 -12.52 2.81
C GLU A 196 -5.54 -12.00 3.93
N ARG A 197 -5.28 -10.71 3.93
CA ARG A 197 -4.48 -10.02 4.94
C ARG A 197 -5.31 -8.85 5.49
N PRO A 198 -6.25 -9.14 6.41
CA PRO A 198 -7.25 -8.15 6.84
C PRO A 198 -6.67 -7.04 7.71
N ASN A 199 -5.58 -7.32 8.41
CA ASN A 199 -5.00 -6.42 9.41
C ASN A 199 -3.53 -6.16 9.10
N GLN A 200 -3.27 -5.03 8.44
CA GLN A 200 -1.92 -4.58 8.13
C GLN A 200 -1.73 -3.15 8.64
N PRO A 201 -1.15 -2.97 9.85
CA PRO A 201 -0.78 -1.64 10.32
C PRO A 201 -0.03 -0.84 9.25
N LEU A 202 -0.56 0.33 8.89
CA LEU A 202 0.13 1.32 8.07
C LEU A 202 1.00 2.16 8.98
N LEU A 203 2.31 2.07 8.79
CA LEU A 203 3.30 2.77 9.58
C LEU A 203 3.93 3.89 8.75
N TYR A 204 4.28 4.96 9.42
CA TYR A 204 4.89 6.16 8.85
C TYR A 204 6.13 6.57 9.62
N LEU A 205 7.15 7.00 8.90
CA LEU A 205 8.38 7.57 9.46
C LEU A 205 8.52 9.00 8.94
N PRO A 206 8.33 10.02 9.80
CA PRO A 206 8.51 11.41 9.42
C PRO A 206 9.99 11.78 9.24
N PRO A 207 10.29 12.86 8.46
CA PRO A 207 11.66 13.22 8.11
C PRO A 207 12.52 13.69 9.28
N GLU A 208 11.90 14.19 10.34
CA GLU A 208 12.60 14.72 11.53
C GLU A 208 13.06 13.64 12.51
N LYS A 209 12.78 12.37 12.26
CA LYS A 209 13.23 11.28 13.15
C LYS A 209 14.74 11.10 13.09
N ASP A 210 15.39 11.18 14.23
CA ASP A 210 16.80 10.84 14.38
C ASP A 210 16.99 9.33 14.34
N LEU A 211 17.44 8.84 13.19
CA LEU A 211 17.77 7.43 12.97
C LEU A 211 19.23 7.10 13.31
N ALA A 212 20.13 8.10 13.36
CA ALA A 212 21.56 7.91 13.58
C ALA A 212 21.83 7.15 14.89
N ARG A 213 21.06 7.44 15.92
CA ARG A 213 21.14 6.77 17.24
C ARG A 213 20.99 5.25 17.18
N PHE A 214 20.44 4.68 16.09
CA PHE A 214 20.24 3.23 15.95
C PHE A 214 21.33 2.54 15.16
N TYR A 215 22.07 3.25 14.28
CA TYR A 215 23.07 2.65 13.42
C TYR A 215 24.50 3.17 13.63
N GLU A 216 24.69 4.24 14.39
CA GLU A 216 26.01 4.73 14.77
C GLU A 216 26.57 4.00 16.00
N THR A 217 25.82 3.09 16.60
CA THR A 217 26.24 2.22 17.68
C THR A 217 27.12 1.08 17.19
N GLU A 218 27.96 0.53 18.07
CA GLU A 218 28.69 -0.70 17.77
C GLU A 218 27.74 -1.86 17.51
N LEU A 219 28.01 -2.62 16.44
CA LEU A 219 27.25 -3.82 16.17
C LEU A 219 27.59 -4.91 17.20
N PRO A 220 26.65 -5.80 17.50
CA PRO A 220 26.92 -6.97 18.34
C PRO A 220 28.06 -7.82 17.76
N GLU A 221 28.81 -8.50 18.62
CA GLU A 221 29.79 -9.50 18.18
C GLU A 221 29.11 -10.61 17.38
N LEU A 222 29.66 -10.85 16.20
CA LEU A 222 29.20 -11.94 15.34
C LEU A 222 30.06 -13.18 15.54
N PRO A 223 29.51 -14.39 15.38
CA PRO A 223 30.28 -15.60 15.34
C PRO A 223 31.42 -15.53 14.30
N ALA A 224 32.58 -16.08 14.65
CA ALA A 224 33.79 -15.99 13.81
C ALA A 224 33.63 -16.57 12.39
N HIS A 225 32.63 -17.43 12.16
CA HIS A 225 32.34 -17.99 10.84
C HIS A 225 31.50 -17.08 9.94
N LEU A 226 30.91 -16.02 10.50
CA LEU A 226 30.12 -15.04 9.72
C LEU A 226 31.03 -13.88 9.28
N PRO A 227 31.05 -13.56 7.97
CA PRO A 227 31.72 -12.37 7.47
C PRO A 227 31.14 -11.09 8.07
N ALA A 228 32.03 -10.17 8.46
CA ALA A 228 31.60 -8.91 9.05
C ALA A 228 30.82 -8.03 8.03
N PRO A 229 29.83 -7.26 8.49
CA PRO A 229 29.18 -6.25 7.65
C PRO A 229 30.20 -5.19 7.20
N LEU A 230 30.12 -4.79 5.93
CA LEU A 230 31.02 -3.80 5.34
C LEU A 230 30.47 -2.38 5.54
N LYS A 231 31.26 -1.49 6.16
CA LYS A 231 30.94 -0.05 6.14
C LYS A 231 31.25 0.51 4.75
N PRO A 232 30.24 1.04 4.03
CA PRO A 232 30.48 1.63 2.71
C PRO A 232 31.34 2.90 2.84
N VAL A 233 32.22 3.10 1.86
CA VAL A 233 32.97 4.35 1.75
C VAL A 233 32.05 5.41 1.12
N PRO A 234 31.96 6.63 1.68
CA PRO A 234 31.19 7.69 1.06
C PRO A 234 31.65 7.96 -0.37
N ILE A 235 30.74 7.80 -1.32
CA ILE A 235 30.99 8.17 -2.72
C ILE A 235 30.76 9.68 -2.79
N LYS A 236 31.80 10.45 -3.15
CA LYS A 236 31.62 11.89 -3.36
C LYS A 236 30.55 12.11 -4.44
N PRO A 237 29.49 12.88 -4.15
CA PRO A 237 28.45 13.12 -5.14
C PRO A 237 29.07 13.75 -6.39
N VAL A 238 28.84 13.13 -7.54
CA VAL A 238 29.18 13.75 -8.82
C VAL A 238 28.11 14.81 -9.10
N PRO A 239 28.46 16.11 -9.19
CA PRO A 239 27.47 17.15 -9.46
C PRO A 239 26.87 16.92 -10.85
N ILE A 240 25.63 16.48 -10.90
CA ILE A 240 24.87 16.42 -12.15
C ILE A 240 24.28 17.82 -12.37
N LYS A 241 24.67 18.48 -13.44
CA LYS A 241 24.04 19.74 -13.83
C LYS A 241 22.55 19.46 -14.12
N PRO A 242 21.63 20.19 -13.46
CA PRO A 242 20.21 20.02 -13.73
C PRO A 242 19.93 20.25 -15.21
N ARG A 243 19.35 19.27 -15.86
CA ARG A 243 18.85 19.36 -17.24
C ARG A 243 17.38 19.77 -17.22
N PRO A 244 16.92 20.70 -18.07
CA PRO A 244 15.49 20.95 -18.20
C PRO A 244 14.77 19.66 -18.59
N LEU A 245 13.71 19.34 -17.86
CA LEU A 245 12.85 18.17 -18.14
C LEU A 245 12.10 18.41 -19.46
N LYS A 246 12.05 17.41 -20.32
CA LYS A 246 11.17 17.41 -21.48
C LYS A 246 9.73 17.16 -21.03
N PRO A 247 8.72 17.68 -21.75
CA PRO A 247 7.32 17.36 -21.49
C PRO A 247 7.12 15.83 -21.49
N GLY A 248 6.62 15.28 -20.36
CA GLY A 248 6.43 13.84 -20.17
C GLY A 248 7.59 13.10 -19.51
N GLU A 249 8.72 13.75 -19.19
CA GLU A 249 9.77 13.17 -18.34
C GLU A 249 9.41 13.33 -16.87
N SER A 250 9.39 12.22 -16.14
CA SER A 250 9.24 12.21 -14.69
C SER A 250 10.40 12.99 -14.01
N PRO A 251 10.14 13.77 -12.95
CA PRO A 251 11.17 14.45 -12.16
C PRO A 251 12.23 13.51 -11.55
N ALA A 252 11.98 12.22 -11.55
CA ALA A 252 12.90 11.20 -11.04
C ALA A 252 14.33 11.26 -11.64
N GLY A 253 14.53 11.95 -12.78
CA GLY A 253 15.84 12.14 -13.38
C GLY A 253 16.55 13.45 -13.01
N ALA A 254 15.91 14.36 -12.28
CA ALA A 254 16.45 15.70 -11.98
C ALA A 254 17.14 15.80 -10.60
N PHE A 255 17.02 14.78 -9.75
CA PHE A 255 17.61 14.77 -8.41
C PHE A 255 19.03 14.22 -8.39
N GLN A 256 19.87 14.77 -7.51
CA GLN A 256 21.28 14.40 -7.34
C GLN A 256 21.42 12.87 -7.20
N LEU A 257 22.21 12.26 -8.09
CA LEU A 257 22.62 10.88 -7.98
C LEU A 257 23.58 10.76 -6.80
N GLY A 258 23.19 10.01 -5.77
CA GLY A 258 24.04 9.65 -4.65
C GLY A 258 23.37 10.00 -3.30
N GLY A 259 22.56 9.09 -2.78
CA GLY A 259 22.27 9.09 -1.35
C GLY A 259 23.56 8.78 -0.60
N GLU A 260 23.91 9.61 0.39
CA GLU A 260 25.08 9.30 1.23
C GLU A 260 24.82 7.98 1.98
N PRO A 261 25.83 7.14 2.14
CA PRO A 261 25.73 5.96 2.99
C PRO A 261 25.41 6.37 4.42
N ALA A 262 24.60 5.56 5.10
CA ALA A 262 24.32 5.71 6.50
C ALA A 262 24.74 4.43 7.25
N GLY A 263 25.58 4.52 8.24
CA GLY A 263 26.10 3.36 8.96
C GLY A 263 26.67 2.31 8.02
N TYR A 264 25.98 1.17 7.89
CA TYR A 264 26.37 0.05 6.99
C TYR A 264 25.55 0.02 5.69
N ALA A 265 24.52 0.84 5.58
CA ALA A 265 23.62 0.84 4.41
C ALA A 265 24.08 1.82 3.32
N ARG A 266 23.83 1.46 2.09
CA ARG A 266 24.01 2.28 0.89
C ARG A 266 22.96 1.95 -0.17
N LEU A 267 22.82 2.81 -1.16
CA LEU A 267 22.06 2.48 -2.35
C LEU A 267 22.75 1.36 -3.13
N ALA A 268 21.95 0.47 -3.71
CA ALA A 268 22.41 -0.55 -4.62
C ALA A 268 22.80 0.07 -5.96
N THR A 269 23.81 -0.51 -6.61
CA THR A 269 24.29 -0.18 -7.94
C THR A 269 24.07 -1.35 -8.91
N SER A 270 24.27 -1.13 -10.19
CA SER A 270 24.18 -2.21 -11.19
C SER A 270 25.17 -3.36 -10.92
N ALA A 271 26.28 -3.09 -10.24
CA ALA A 271 27.25 -4.11 -9.85
C ALA A 271 26.71 -5.08 -8.79
N ASP A 272 25.76 -4.63 -7.98
CA ASP A 272 25.18 -5.43 -6.92
C ASP A 272 24.08 -6.39 -7.40
N LEU A 273 23.62 -6.28 -8.65
CA LEU A 273 22.48 -7.05 -9.16
C LEU A 273 22.67 -8.57 -8.98
N GLY A 274 23.90 -9.07 -9.14
CA GLY A 274 24.23 -10.49 -9.01
C GLY A 274 23.92 -11.04 -7.62
N GLU A 275 24.21 -10.28 -6.58
CA GLU A 275 23.95 -10.64 -5.17
C GLU A 275 22.56 -10.20 -4.69
N LEU A 276 22.02 -9.11 -5.25
CA LEU A 276 20.70 -8.60 -4.87
C LEU A 276 19.57 -9.47 -5.41
N LEU A 277 19.73 -10.06 -6.61
CA LEU A 277 18.68 -10.87 -7.22
C LEU A 277 18.34 -12.11 -6.37
N PRO A 278 19.31 -12.95 -5.94
CA PRO A 278 19.00 -14.08 -5.07
C PRO A 278 18.45 -13.64 -3.70
N ALA A 279 18.96 -12.55 -3.12
CA ALA A 279 18.44 -12.00 -1.86
C ALA A 279 16.96 -11.56 -1.97
N ALA A 280 16.63 -10.87 -3.07
CA ALA A 280 15.26 -10.44 -3.35
C ALA A 280 14.33 -11.63 -3.64
N ALA A 281 14.82 -12.65 -4.35
CA ALA A 281 14.04 -13.87 -4.61
C ALA A 281 13.80 -14.68 -3.34
N ALA A 282 14.79 -14.80 -2.46
CA ALA A 282 14.64 -15.44 -1.15
C ALA A 282 13.58 -14.73 -0.30
N MET A 283 13.66 -13.41 -0.18
CA MET A 283 12.67 -12.60 0.52
C MET A 283 11.25 -12.84 -0.03
N PHE A 284 11.08 -12.76 -1.36
CA PHE A 284 9.79 -12.94 -2.00
C PHE A 284 9.23 -14.35 -1.76
N THR A 285 10.08 -15.37 -1.83
CA THR A 285 9.68 -16.76 -1.57
C THR A 285 9.23 -16.96 -0.12
N GLU A 286 9.91 -16.34 0.85
CA GLU A 286 9.52 -16.37 2.25
C GLU A 286 8.16 -15.68 2.49
N GLU A 287 7.89 -14.56 1.81
CA GLU A 287 6.67 -13.76 2.02
C GLU A 287 5.45 -14.26 1.24
N VAL A 288 5.67 -14.73 0.00
CA VAL A 288 4.60 -15.02 -0.96
C VAL A 288 4.42 -16.52 -1.21
N GLY A 289 5.45 -17.32 -0.88
CA GLY A 289 5.36 -18.79 -0.91
C GLY A 289 5.73 -19.45 -2.25
N PHE A 290 6.27 -18.69 -3.24
CA PHE A 290 6.81 -19.25 -4.48
C PHE A 290 8.02 -18.48 -5.00
N ASP A 291 8.87 -19.15 -5.78
CA ASP A 291 10.06 -18.54 -6.38
C ASP A 291 9.67 -17.59 -7.53
N PRO A 292 9.93 -16.26 -7.38
CA PRO A 292 9.60 -15.28 -8.41
C PRO A 292 10.43 -15.44 -9.68
N ILE A 293 11.65 -15.99 -9.61
CA ILE A 293 12.49 -16.22 -10.79
C ILE A 293 11.88 -17.34 -11.63
N ALA A 294 11.46 -18.44 -11.00
CA ALA A 294 10.79 -19.54 -11.69
C ALA A 294 9.47 -19.09 -12.35
N ARG A 295 8.73 -18.17 -11.71
CA ARG A 295 7.42 -17.73 -12.21
C ARG A 295 7.48 -16.61 -13.24
N TYR A 296 8.37 -15.61 -13.05
CA TYR A 296 8.41 -14.39 -13.87
C TYR A 296 9.65 -14.30 -14.75
N GLY A 297 10.61 -15.22 -14.60
CA GLY A 297 11.85 -15.25 -15.39
C GLY A 297 12.60 -13.92 -15.33
N ASP A 298 13.06 -13.46 -16.51
CA ASP A 298 13.79 -12.20 -16.65
C ASP A 298 13.01 -10.94 -16.23
N GLY A 299 11.68 -11.02 -16.15
CA GLY A 299 10.84 -9.91 -15.71
C GLY A 299 11.12 -9.51 -14.27
N TYR A 300 11.41 -10.48 -13.37
CA TYR A 300 11.78 -10.18 -12.01
C TYR A 300 13.12 -9.45 -11.89
N ALA A 301 14.12 -9.91 -12.65
CA ALA A 301 15.41 -9.23 -12.72
C ALA A 301 15.29 -7.82 -13.35
N ALA A 302 14.43 -7.65 -14.36
CA ALA A 302 14.17 -6.35 -14.98
C ALA A 302 13.55 -5.36 -13.96
N ARG A 303 12.62 -5.82 -13.12
CA ARG A 303 12.09 -5.02 -12.03
C ARG A 303 13.19 -4.53 -11.08
N LEU A 304 14.10 -5.42 -10.66
CA LEU A 304 15.21 -5.03 -9.78
C LEU A 304 16.14 -4.02 -10.46
N ARG A 305 16.44 -4.19 -11.76
CA ARG A 305 17.22 -3.19 -12.50
C ARG A 305 16.55 -1.83 -12.51
N THR A 306 15.22 -1.78 -12.63
CA THR A 306 14.46 -0.52 -12.56
C THR A 306 14.57 0.11 -11.18
N LEU A 307 14.46 -0.66 -10.10
CA LEU A 307 14.63 -0.15 -8.73
C LEU A 307 16.04 0.39 -8.50
N ILE A 308 17.07 -0.35 -8.94
CA ILE A 308 18.48 0.08 -8.86
C ILE A 308 18.69 1.37 -9.65
N ALA A 309 18.26 1.41 -10.91
CA ALA A 309 18.42 2.59 -11.77
C ALA A 309 17.68 3.81 -11.21
N GLY A 310 16.53 3.57 -10.57
CA GLY A 310 15.75 4.58 -9.85
C GLY A 310 16.33 4.97 -8.49
N GLN A 311 17.45 4.35 -8.04
CA GLN A 311 18.01 4.55 -6.69
C GLN A 311 16.99 4.28 -5.56
N ARG A 312 16.22 3.22 -5.73
CA ARG A 312 15.13 2.82 -4.85
C ARG A 312 15.47 1.61 -3.96
N SER A 313 16.65 1.00 -4.12
CA SER A 313 17.09 -0.16 -3.31
C SER A 313 18.20 0.25 -2.37
N ALA A 314 18.01 0.05 -1.07
CA ALA A 314 19.02 0.21 -0.04
C ALA A 314 19.48 -1.18 0.45
N ILE A 315 20.80 -1.37 0.55
CA ILE A 315 21.41 -2.65 0.91
C ILE A 315 22.49 -2.50 1.96
N VAL A 316 22.75 -3.60 2.69
CA VAL A 316 23.98 -3.82 3.45
C VAL A 316 24.67 -5.06 2.89
N THR A 317 25.97 -4.97 2.67
CA THR A 317 26.80 -6.10 2.24
C THR A 317 27.76 -6.51 3.34
N ASP A 318 28.21 -7.77 3.30
CA ASP A 318 29.37 -8.21 4.08
C ASP A 318 30.70 -7.86 3.37
N VAL A 319 31.81 -8.15 4.02
CA VAL A 319 33.17 -7.90 3.47
C VAL A 319 33.48 -8.69 2.19
N ASN A 320 32.71 -9.71 1.88
CA ASN A 320 32.82 -10.51 0.64
C ASN A 320 31.91 -9.95 -0.48
N GLY A 321 31.13 -8.89 -0.21
CA GLY A 321 30.20 -8.28 -1.16
C GLY A 321 28.81 -8.94 -1.22
N ARG A 322 28.53 -9.96 -0.39
CA ARG A 322 27.22 -10.62 -0.32
C ARG A 322 26.18 -9.66 0.27
N VAL A 323 25.02 -9.57 -0.33
CA VAL A 323 23.90 -8.80 0.23
C VAL A 323 23.34 -9.53 1.45
N ILE A 324 23.51 -8.93 2.63
CA ILE A 324 23.03 -9.48 3.91
C ILE A 324 21.78 -8.79 4.43
N PHE A 325 21.48 -7.57 3.96
CA PHE A 325 20.23 -6.86 4.23
C PHE A 325 19.80 -6.08 2.99
N LYS A 326 18.50 -6.01 2.75
CA LYS A 326 17.92 -5.18 1.69
C LYS A 326 16.56 -4.62 2.07
N THR A 327 16.23 -3.49 1.47
CA THR A 327 14.87 -2.94 1.41
C THR A 327 14.73 -2.05 0.19
N ASP A 328 13.51 -1.85 -0.27
CA ASP A 328 13.22 -1.09 -1.47
C ASP A 328 12.18 0.00 -1.21
N ALA A 329 12.34 1.17 -1.84
CA ALA A 329 11.27 2.15 -2.06
C ALA A 329 10.46 1.68 -3.29
N GLY A 330 9.47 0.84 -3.07
CA GLY A 330 8.76 0.14 -4.17
C GLY A 330 7.78 1.03 -4.91
N ILE A 331 7.08 1.90 -4.20
CA ILE A 331 6.13 2.89 -4.71
C ILE A 331 6.64 4.26 -4.25
N VAL A 332 6.68 5.22 -5.15
CA VAL A 332 7.23 6.55 -4.85
C VAL A 332 6.43 7.66 -5.53
N ASN A 333 6.40 8.81 -4.88
CA ASN A 333 6.02 10.08 -5.50
C ASN A 333 7.15 11.11 -5.32
N LEU A 334 6.84 12.40 -5.39
CA LEU A 334 7.85 13.49 -5.35
C LEU A 334 8.70 13.44 -4.07
N ASP A 335 8.09 13.21 -2.91
CA ASP A 335 8.71 13.33 -1.58
C ASP A 335 8.39 12.18 -0.63
N ALA A 336 7.58 11.21 -1.06
CA ALA A 336 7.18 10.06 -0.25
C ALA A 336 7.52 8.74 -0.93
N ALA A 337 7.83 7.73 -0.12
CA ALA A 337 8.05 6.36 -0.58
C ALA A 337 7.41 5.33 0.34
N GLN A 338 6.89 4.27 -0.27
CA GLN A 338 6.49 3.06 0.45
C GLN A 338 7.63 2.07 0.47
N VAL A 339 8.12 1.79 1.67
CA VAL A 339 9.17 0.82 1.93
C VAL A 339 8.59 -0.59 1.86
N GLN A 340 9.23 -1.46 1.13
CA GLN A 340 8.84 -2.86 0.97
C GLN A 340 10.05 -3.77 0.80
N GLY A 341 9.81 -5.08 0.91
CA GLY A 341 10.84 -6.08 0.71
C GLY A 341 11.98 -5.99 1.73
N VAL A 342 11.66 -5.70 2.99
CA VAL A 342 12.65 -5.69 4.09
C VAL A 342 13.08 -7.12 4.39
N TRP A 343 14.36 -7.39 4.24
CA TRP A 343 14.90 -8.73 4.42
C TRP A 343 16.29 -8.70 5.05
N LEU A 344 16.53 -9.58 6.00
CA LEU A 344 17.83 -9.88 6.59
C LEU A 344 18.17 -11.32 6.26
N HIS A 345 19.39 -11.54 5.78
CA HIS A 345 19.89 -12.87 5.45
C HIS A 345 19.74 -13.82 6.64
N PRO A 346 19.25 -15.07 6.44
CA PRO A 346 19.00 -16.02 7.55
C PRO A 346 20.18 -16.23 8.48
N ASP A 347 21.40 -16.35 7.95
CA ASP A 347 22.61 -16.54 8.76
C ASP A 347 22.90 -15.39 9.73
N TYR A 348 22.37 -14.19 9.45
CA TYR A 348 22.55 -12.98 10.26
C TYR A 348 21.38 -12.67 11.19
N ARG A 349 20.34 -13.52 11.21
CA ARG A 349 19.18 -13.36 12.11
C ARG A 349 19.53 -13.77 13.53
N GLY A 350 18.84 -13.17 14.51
CA GLY A 350 19.02 -13.47 15.94
C GLY A 350 20.18 -12.71 16.62
N TYR A 351 21.01 -12.00 15.86
CA TYR A 351 22.14 -11.22 16.39
C TYR A 351 21.84 -9.73 16.62
N GLY A 352 20.57 -9.32 16.58
CA GLY A 352 20.21 -7.90 16.82
C GLY A 352 20.50 -6.94 15.65
N LEU A 353 20.90 -7.46 14.47
CA LEU A 353 21.34 -6.66 13.32
C LEU A 353 20.19 -6.00 12.54
N ALA A 354 18.97 -6.53 12.63
CA ALA A 354 17.83 -6.03 11.84
C ALA A 354 17.55 -4.55 12.11
N LYS A 355 17.55 -4.14 13.38
CA LYS A 355 17.25 -2.77 13.78
C LYS A 355 18.26 -1.73 13.28
N PRO A 356 19.58 -1.86 13.52
CA PRO A 356 20.56 -0.93 12.97
C PRO A 356 20.62 -0.91 11.45
N PHE A 357 20.49 -2.06 10.77
CA PHE A 357 20.51 -2.10 9.31
C PHE A 357 19.26 -1.45 8.71
N PHE A 358 18.09 -1.72 9.28
CA PHE A 358 16.84 -1.09 8.82
C PHE A 358 16.85 0.42 9.03
N ALA A 359 17.29 0.90 10.20
CA ALA A 359 17.37 2.34 10.46
C ALA A 359 18.35 3.03 9.50
N ALA A 360 19.51 2.42 9.24
CA ALA A 360 20.48 2.92 8.27
C ALA A 360 19.92 2.97 6.86
N ALA A 361 19.24 1.90 6.43
CA ALA A 361 18.62 1.83 5.11
C ALA A 361 17.46 2.83 4.96
N ALA A 362 16.63 3.02 5.99
CA ALA A 362 15.61 4.05 6.01
C ALA A 362 16.22 5.45 5.88
N GLN A 363 17.31 5.75 6.59
CA GLN A 363 18.04 7.03 6.45
C GLN A 363 18.54 7.25 5.02
N VAL A 364 19.11 6.22 4.38
CA VAL A 364 19.55 6.28 2.98
C VAL A 364 18.40 6.63 2.04
N LEU A 365 17.21 6.03 2.27
CA LEU A 365 16.03 6.32 1.46
C LEU A 365 15.43 7.69 1.77
N GLN A 366 15.48 8.16 3.05
CA GLN A 366 14.98 9.48 3.46
C GLN A 366 15.75 10.65 2.84
N HIS A 367 17.02 10.47 2.48
CA HIS A 367 17.76 11.49 1.73
C HIS A 367 17.09 11.87 0.41
N ARG A 368 16.27 10.98 -0.14
CA ARG A 368 15.54 11.20 -1.39
C ARG A 368 14.04 11.33 -1.19
N TYR A 369 13.47 10.57 -0.29
CA TYR A 369 12.04 10.52 0.03
C TYR A 369 11.86 10.83 1.51
N PRO A 370 11.74 12.11 1.90
CA PRO A 370 11.63 12.51 3.30
C PRO A 370 10.57 11.72 4.07
N HIS A 371 9.44 11.45 3.42
CA HIS A 371 8.32 10.73 3.99
C HIS A 371 8.36 9.25 3.63
N LEU A 372 8.58 8.39 4.60
CA LEU A 372 8.55 6.94 4.39
C LEU A 372 7.32 6.32 5.03
N SER A 373 6.70 5.40 4.32
CA SER A 373 5.61 4.58 4.84
C SER A 373 5.86 3.09 4.56
N LEU A 374 5.20 2.23 5.30
CA LEU A 374 5.10 0.80 5.02
C LEU A 374 3.83 0.26 5.65
N TYR A 375 3.33 -0.87 5.14
CA TYR A 375 2.37 -1.69 5.87
C TYR A 375 2.90 -3.10 6.04
N VAL A 376 2.52 -3.75 7.12
CA VAL A 376 3.05 -5.04 7.55
C VAL A 376 1.94 -5.88 8.14
N ASN A 377 1.99 -7.20 7.92
CA ASN A 377 1.00 -8.10 8.52
C ASN A 377 1.08 -8.06 10.05
N ASP A 378 -0.06 -8.00 10.73
CA ASP A 378 -0.16 -7.92 12.19
C ASP A 378 0.48 -9.12 12.92
N TYR A 379 0.48 -10.28 12.27
CA TYR A 379 1.14 -11.48 12.81
C TYR A 379 2.67 -11.46 12.72
N ASN A 380 3.28 -10.48 12.00
CA ASN A 380 4.72 -10.34 11.91
C ASN A 380 5.26 -9.52 13.11
N ALA A 381 5.10 -10.08 14.31
CA ALA A 381 5.50 -9.42 15.55
C ALA A 381 6.98 -8.97 15.58
N PRO A 382 7.97 -9.74 15.06
CA PRO A 382 9.36 -9.28 15.02
C PRO A 382 9.54 -8.02 14.16
N ALA A 383 8.91 -7.94 12.99
CA ALA A 383 8.99 -6.76 12.12
C ALA A 383 8.32 -5.55 12.77
N LEU A 384 7.11 -5.73 13.34
CA LEU A 384 6.40 -4.67 14.06
C LEU A 384 7.24 -4.10 15.23
N ALA A 385 7.87 -4.97 16.01
CA ALA A 385 8.74 -4.56 17.10
C ALA A 385 9.95 -3.77 16.60
N MET A 386 10.56 -4.18 15.49
CA MET A 386 11.66 -3.46 14.84
C MET A 386 11.21 -2.08 14.35
N TYR A 387 10.10 -1.99 13.62
CA TYR A 387 9.59 -0.72 13.08
C TYR A 387 9.26 0.28 14.19
N ARG A 388 8.44 -0.13 15.17
CA ARG A 388 8.11 0.71 16.33
C ARG A 388 9.35 1.09 17.10
N GLY A 389 10.29 0.15 17.29
CA GLY A 389 11.57 0.37 17.97
C GLY A 389 12.52 1.33 17.24
N THR A 390 12.29 1.64 15.96
CA THR A 390 13.03 2.61 15.14
C THR A 390 12.26 3.91 14.93
N GLY A 391 11.13 4.10 15.62
CA GLY A 391 10.40 5.37 15.62
C GLY A 391 9.30 5.49 14.57
N TRP A 392 8.92 4.38 13.93
CA TRP A 392 7.75 4.37 13.05
C TRP A 392 6.46 4.42 13.84
N GLU A 393 5.53 5.23 13.40
CA GLU A 393 4.25 5.49 14.04
C GLU A 393 3.12 4.90 13.20
N GLN A 394 2.13 4.29 13.86
CA GLN A 394 0.97 3.77 13.15
C GLN A 394 0.01 4.92 12.85
N ILE A 395 -0.31 5.10 11.58
CA ILE A 395 -1.20 6.17 11.08
C ILE A 395 -2.48 5.63 10.45
N GLY A 396 -2.62 4.33 10.34
CA GLY A 396 -3.79 3.70 9.73
C GLY A 396 -3.72 2.18 9.75
N GLN A 397 -4.70 1.59 9.08
CA GLN A 397 -4.85 0.15 8.93
C GLN A 397 -5.18 -0.16 7.48
N PHE A 398 -4.36 -1.02 6.85
CA PHE A 398 -4.59 -1.53 5.50
C PHE A 398 -5.10 -2.96 5.53
N SER A 399 -5.70 -3.36 4.43
CA SER A 399 -6.02 -4.76 4.12
C SER A 399 -5.60 -5.07 2.69
N THR A 400 -5.26 -6.33 2.45
CA THR A 400 -4.92 -6.82 1.12
C THR A 400 -5.63 -8.14 0.85
N ILE A 401 -6.34 -8.21 -0.26
CA ILE A 401 -6.92 -9.43 -0.82
C ILE A 401 -6.13 -9.75 -2.08
N ILE A 402 -5.47 -10.88 -2.14
CA ILE A 402 -4.69 -11.35 -3.31
C ILE A 402 -5.50 -12.43 -4.00
N PHE A 403 -5.72 -12.27 -5.30
CA PHE A 403 -6.47 -13.21 -6.12
C PHE A 403 -5.52 -14.18 -6.85
N GLU A 404 -5.97 -15.41 -7.03
CA GLU A 404 -5.27 -16.42 -7.85
C GLU A 404 -5.61 -16.15 -9.33
N ARG A 405 -4.60 -16.08 -10.18
CA ARG A 405 -4.76 -16.01 -11.64
C ARG A 405 -5.04 -17.37 -12.25
#